data_e7024df573e414c1ba43ac44d260be8f
#
_entry.id   e7024df573e414c1ba43ac44d260be8f
#
_cell.length_a   1.000
_cell.length_b   1.000
_cell.length_c   1.000
_cell.angle_alpha   90.00
_cell.angle_beta   90.00
_cell.angle_gamma   90.00
#
_symmetry.space_group_name_H-M   'P 1'
#
loop_
_entity.id
_entity.type
_entity.pdbx_description
1 polymer ?
#
loop_
_entity_poly.entity_id
_entity_poly.type
_entity_poly.pdbx_seq_one_letter_code
_entity_poly.pdbx_strand_id
1 'polypeptide(L)'
;RGGAFGDLFFGLVDAAERRPTRARRSTIRNTINGIRLRNLGPLTANRYYDDKAWLALAMRRAGALSQVPMPAQVTRLEDNLVDGIDSLTGVLPWRTGETFYNVPSNGPAAIMMARTGRLGQARTIVEWIHDNLVDDHGLIMDGIRMRMHGPELVRDLHPYCQGVTLGANLEIALALRTQAGFEHADEIDGVADAEAVDVAMPYITRIRSLVQAVATRMATPA
;
A
#
# COMPACT_ATOMS: atom_id res chain seq x y z
N ARG A 1 1.74 -6.15 -18.55
CA ARG A 1 1.58 -7.60 -18.26
C ARG A 1 2.15 -8.03 -16.89
N GLY A 2 2.72 -7.13 -16.09
CA GLY A 2 3.27 -7.40 -14.76
C GLY A 2 2.22 -7.46 -13.66
N GLY A 3 1.21 -6.59 -13.68
CA GLY A 3 0.20 -6.43 -12.61
C GLY A 3 -0.56 -7.71 -12.26
N ALA A 4 -0.98 -8.48 -13.26
CA ALA A 4 -1.71 -9.73 -13.04
C ALA A 4 -0.93 -10.80 -12.23
N PHE A 5 0.39 -10.73 -12.18
CA PHE A 5 1.20 -11.69 -11.42
C PHE A 5 1.25 -11.35 -9.93
N GLY A 6 1.38 -10.07 -9.59
CA GLY A 6 1.32 -9.59 -8.21
C GLY A 6 -0.01 -9.92 -7.55
N ASP A 7 -1.10 -9.66 -8.25
CA ASP A 7 -2.46 -9.92 -7.78
C ASP A 7 -2.73 -11.41 -7.55
N LEU A 8 -2.30 -12.27 -8.49
CA LEU A 8 -2.44 -13.72 -8.35
C LEU A 8 -1.64 -14.24 -7.15
N PHE A 9 -0.42 -13.77 -6.96
CA PHE A 9 0.41 -14.18 -5.83
C PHE A 9 -0.18 -13.70 -4.50
N PHE A 10 -0.72 -12.49 -4.46
CA PHE A 10 -1.42 -11.96 -3.30
C PHE A 10 -2.64 -12.82 -2.93
N GLY A 11 -3.44 -13.23 -3.92
CA GLY A 11 -4.58 -14.13 -3.73
C GLY A 11 -4.19 -15.52 -3.20
N LEU A 12 -3.05 -16.07 -3.63
CA LEU A 12 -2.50 -17.32 -3.08
C LEU A 12 -2.11 -17.19 -1.61
N VAL A 13 -1.51 -16.06 -1.23
CA VAL A 13 -1.16 -15.75 0.16
C VAL A 13 -2.42 -15.63 1.02
N ASP A 14 -3.43 -14.89 0.57
CA ASP A 14 -4.72 -14.78 1.26
C ASP A 14 -5.40 -16.13 1.48
N ALA A 15 -5.41 -16.98 0.46
CA ALA A 15 -5.98 -18.32 0.57
C ALA A 15 -5.24 -19.18 1.60
N ALA A 16 -3.93 -19.01 1.72
CA ALA A 16 -3.13 -19.75 2.70
C ALA A 16 -3.27 -19.21 4.12
N GLU A 17 -3.47 -17.90 4.31
CA GLU A 17 -3.78 -17.30 5.60
C GLU A 17 -5.12 -17.79 6.15
N ARG A 18 -6.17 -17.77 5.31
CA ARG A 18 -7.50 -18.23 5.72
C ARG A 18 -7.56 -19.72 6.04
N ARG A 19 -6.80 -20.56 5.35
CA ARG A 19 -6.73 -22.01 5.56
C ARG A 19 -5.29 -22.48 5.36
N PRO A 20 -4.45 -22.46 6.41
CA PRO A 20 -3.06 -22.87 6.31
C PRO A 20 -2.94 -24.39 6.16
N THR A 21 -2.75 -24.88 4.94
CA THR A 21 -2.46 -26.28 4.65
C THR A 21 -1.00 -26.45 4.19
N ARG A 22 -0.46 -27.67 4.38
CA ARG A 22 0.89 -28.01 3.91
C ARG A 22 1.04 -27.79 2.40
N ALA A 23 0.02 -28.13 1.62
CA ALA A 23 0.00 -27.94 0.17
C ALA A 23 0.10 -26.45 -0.20
N ARG A 24 -0.70 -25.56 0.42
CA ARG A 24 -0.70 -24.12 0.16
C ARG A 24 0.64 -23.48 0.52
N ARG A 25 1.22 -23.84 1.68
CA ARG A 25 2.56 -23.37 2.07
C ARG A 25 3.63 -23.82 1.07
N SER A 26 3.53 -25.06 0.56
CA SER A 26 4.43 -25.56 -0.48
C SER A 26 4.26 -24.78 -1.79
N THR A 27 3.03 -24.50 -2.21
CA THR A 27 2.76 -23.68 -3.40
C THR A 27 3.37 -22.29 -3.27
N ILE A 28 3.17 -21.61 -2.13
CA ILE A 28 3.78 -20.29 -1.88
C ILE A 28 5.30 -20.36 -1.98
N ARG A 29 5.93 -21.35 -1.34
CA ARG A 29 7.39 -21.54 -1.37
C ARG A 29 7.89 -21.75 -2.79
N ASN A 30 7.21 -22.60 -3.56
CA ASN A 30 7.55 -22.87 -4.95
C ASN A 30 7.38 -21.63 -5.83
N THR A 31 6.34 -20.82 -5.57
CA THR A 31 6.11 -19.55 -6.28
C THR A 31 7.24 -18.56 -5.98
N ILE A 32 7.63 -18.38 -4.71
CA ILE A 32 8.78 -17.53 -4.33
C ILE A 32 10.05 -17.98 -5.04
N ASN A 33 10.34 -19.28 -5.03
CA ASN A 33 11.51 -19.84 -5.72
C ASN A 33 11.41 -19.65 -7.24
N GLY A 34 10.23 -19.81 -7.82
CA GLY A 34 9.98 -19.55 -9.24
C GLY A 34 10.20 -18.10 -9.64
N ILE A 35 9.77 -17.15 -8.81
CA ILE A 35 10.05 -15.73 -9.00
C ILE A 35 11.56 -15.46 -9.00
N ARG A 36 12.28 -16.04 -8.04
CA ARG A 36 13.74 -15.89 -7.92
C ARG A 36 14.49 -16.46 -9.14
N LEU A 37 14.04 -17.60 -9.66
CA LEU A 37 14.69 -18.27 -10.80
C LEU A 37 14.35 -17.60 -12.15
N ARG A 38 13.12 -17.11 -12.33
CA ARG A 38 12.68 -16.49 -13.59
C ARG A 38 13.17 -15.06 -13.76
N ASN A 39 13.33 -14.33 -12.66
CA ASN A 39 13.97 -13.01 -12.71
C ASN A 39 15.48 -13.22 -12.75
N LEU A 40 16.04 -13.43 -13.94
CA LEU A 40 17.48 -13.47 -14.18
C LEU A 40 18.20 -12.17 -13.83
N GLY A 41 17.44 -11.14 -13.42
CA GLY A 41 17.90 -9.84 -12.93
C GLY A 41 17.29 -9.48 -11.56
N PRO A 42 17.69 -8.36 -10.97
CA PRO A 42 17.13 -7.90 -9.71
C PRO A 42 15.65 -7.57 -9.86
N LEU A 43 14.84 -7.83 -8.82
CA LEU A 43 13.42 -7.48 -8.77
C LEU A 43 13.19 -5.97 -8.97
N THR A 44 14.20 -5.15 -8.65
CA THR A 44 14.22 -3.70 -8.85
C THR A 44 14.28 -3.27 -10.33
N ALA A 45 14.60 -4.19 -11.26
CA ALA A 45 14.67 -3.90 -12.69
C ALA A 45 13.29 -3.61 -13.33
N ASN A 46 12.20 -4.02 -12.69
CA ASN A 46 10.86 -3.61 -13.12
C ASN A 46 10.75 -2.07 -13.05
N ARG A 47 10.24 -1.46 -14.09
CA ARG A 47 10.10 0.01 -14.16
C ARG A 47 8.83 0.54 -13.50
N TYR A 48 7.84 -0.32 -13.24
CA TYR A 48 6.54 0.03 -12.67
C TYR A 48 6.56 -0.07 -11.15
N TYR A 49 6.24 1.02 -10.47
CA TYR A 49 6.30 1.08 -9.00
C TYR A 49 5.10 0.40 -8.33
N ASP A 50 3.94 0.36 -8.97
CA ASP A 50 2.79 -0.43 -8.52
C ASP A 50 3.12 -1.93 -8.44
N ASP A 51 3.69 -2.50 -9.50
CA ASP A 51 4.14 -3.90 -9.54
C ASP A 51 5.14 -4.21 -8.42
N LYS A 52 6.09 -3.31 -8.18
CA LYS A 52 7.11 -3.46 -7.12
C LYS A 52 6.48 -3.46 -5.74
N ALA A 53 5.55 -2.53 -5.49
CA ALA A 53 4.90 -2.39 -4.19
C ALA A 53 4.05 -3.61 -3.85
N TRP A 54 3.22 -4.09 -4.80
CA TRP A 54 2.44 -5.30 -4.62
C TRP A 54 3.30 -6.54 -4.43
N LEU A 55 4.39 -6.66 -5.20
CA LEU A 55 5.31 -7.78 -5.04
C LEU A 55 5.99 -7.78 -3.67
N ALA A 56 6.43 -6.61 -3.18
CA ALA A 56 7.04 -6.48 -1.85
C ALA A 56 6.07 -6.90 -0.74
N LEU A 57 4.83 -6.39 -0.78
CA LEU A 57 3.78 -6.76 0.17
C LEU A 57 3.47 -8.26 0.15
N ALA A 58 3.26 -8.83 -1.03
CA ALA A 58 2.95 -10.25 -1.18
C ALA A 58 4.08 -11.14 -0.68
N MET A 59 5.34 -10.80 -1.00
CA MET A 59 6.50 -11.57 -0.57
C MET A 59 6.74 -11.50 0.95
N ARG A 60 6.50 -10.35 1.60
CA ARG A 60 6.57 -10.24 3.06
C ARG A 60 5.54 -11.12 3.75
N ARG A 61 4.29 -11.06 3.32
CA ARG A 61 3.21 -11.90 3.85
C ARG A 61 3.51 -13.39 3.63
N ALA A 62 3.98 -13.74 2.43
CA ALA A 62 4.36 -15.10 2.09
C ALA A 62 5.52 -15.63 2.96
N GLY A 63 6.50 -14.80 3.25
CA GLY A 63 7.63 -15.12 4.13
C GLY A 63 7.17 -15.45 5.54
N ALA A 64 6.30 -14.63 6.12
CA ALA A 64 5.73 -14.83 7.44
C ALA A 64 4.94 -16.16 7.53
N LEU A 65 4.10 -16.45 6.53
CA LEU A 65 3.28 -17.67 6.49
C LEU A 65 4.08 -18.96 6.29
N SER A 66 5.12 -18.91 5.46
CA SER A 66 5.90 -20.08 5.07
C SER A 66 7.11 -20.33 5.95
N GLN A 67 7.39 -19.42 6.90
CA GLN A 67 8.60 -19.43 7.73
C GLN A 67 9.90 -19.48 6.88
N VAL A 68 9.82 -18.98 5.65
CA VAL A 68 10.98 -18.84 4.78
C VAL A 68 11.68 -17.53 5.11
N PRO A 69 13.00 -17.54 5.35
CA PRO A 69 13.73 -16.28 5.56
C PRO A 69 13.46 -15.30 4.41
N MET A 70 13.19 -14.05 4.76
CA MET A 70 12.93 -13.00 3.78
C MET A 70 14.15 -12.87 2.86
N PRO A 71 13.99 -13.02 1.55
CA PRO A 71 15.11 -12.83 0.64
C PRO A 71 15.61 -11.38 0.73
N ALA A 72 16.93 -11.18 0.78
CA ALA A 72 17.54 -9.83 0.73
C ALA A 72 17.06 -9.02 -0.48
N GLN A 73 16.59 -9.68 -1.53
CA GLN A 73 15.96 -9.07 -2.69
C GLN A 73 14.67 -8.30 -2.37
N VAL A 74 13.90 -8.74 -1.36
CA VAL A 74 12.67 -8.03 -0.95
C VAL A 74 13.04 -6.73 -0.25
N THR A 75 14.01 -6.76 0.67
CA THR A 75 14.50 -5.54 1.30
C THR A 75 15.03 -4.54 0.27
N ARG A 76 15.80 -5.01 -0.72
CA ARG A 76 16.27 -4.14 -1.82
C ARG A 76 15.13 -3.57 -2.66
N LEU A 77 14.05 -4.35 -2.84
CA LEU A 77 12.86 -3.90 -3.57
C LEU A 77 12.13 -2.79 -2.78
N GLU A 78 12.03 -2.95 -1.47
CA GLU A 78 11.47 -1.94 -0.57
C GLU A 78 12.32 -0.67 -0.53
N ASP A 79 13.64 -0.81 -0.44
CA ASP A 79 14.56 0.34 -0.50
C ASP A 79 14.45 1.06 -1.86
N ASN A 80 14.35 0.31 -2.96
CA ASN A 80 14.16 0.89 -4.29
C ASN A 80 12.82 1.64 -4.45
N LEU A 81 11.77 1.25 -3.73
CA LEU A 81 10.53 2.02 -3.66
C LEU A 81 10.76 3.35 -2.94
N VAL A 82 11.49 3.36 -1.84
CA VAL A 82 11.83 4.59 -1.11
C VAL A 82 12.70 5.51 -1.96
N ASP A 83 13.73 4.97 -2.60
CA ASP A 83 14.64 5.71 -3.48
C ASP A 83 13.94 6.27 -4.74
N GLY A 84 12.82 5.66 -5.13
CA GLY A 84 11.99 6.08 -6.26
C GLY A 84 11.05 7.24 -5.97
N ILE A 85 10.92 7.67 -4.72
CA ILE A 85 10.11 8.84 -4.34
C ILE A 85 10.72 10.08 -4.98
N ASP A 86 9.90 10.79 -5.75
CA ASP A 86 10.28 12.06 -6.34
C ASP A 86 10.40 13.13 -5.25
N SER A 87 11.58 13.78 -5.18
CA SER A 87 11.88 14.76 -4.13
C SER A 87 11.05 16.04 -4.20
N LEU A 88 10.43 16.35 -5.35
CA LEU A 88 9.61 17.54 -5.53
C LEU A 88 8.16 17.28 -5.08
N THR A 89 7.65 16.08 -5.35
CA THR A 89 6.26 15.73 -5.04
C THR A 89 6.10 14.94 -3.74
N GLY A 90 7.16 14.30 -3.26
CA GLY A 90 7.13 13.40 -2.11
C GLY A 90 6.45 12.06 -2.35
N VAL A 91 6.14 11.72 -3.61
CA VAL A 91 5.42 10.49 -3.99
C VAL A 91 6.08 9.78 -5.17
N LEU A 92 5.67 8.52 -5.39
CA LEU A 92 6.17 7.69 -6.48
C LEU A 92 5.48 8.04 -7.80
N PRO A 93 6.21 8.16 -8.91
CA PRO A 93 5.60 8.12 -10.23
C PRO A 93 5.05 6.70 -10.53
N TRP A 94 4.17 6.57 -11.49
CA TRP A 94 3.69 5.25 -11.92
C TRP A 94 4.82 4.36 -12.45
N ARG A 95 5.73 4.95 -13.20
CA ARG A 95 6.86 4.26 -13.82
C ARG A 95 8.11 5.15 -13.79
N THR A 96 9.27 4.50 -13.67
CA THR A 96 10.57 5.19 -13.72
C THR A 96 10.68 6.07 -14.97
N GLY A 97 10.97 7.35 -14.77
CA GLY A 97 11.14 8.34 -15.83
C GLY A 97 9.83 8.92 -16.38
N GLU A 98 8.70 8.68 -15.71
CA GLU A 98 7.42 9.32 -16.00
C GLU A 98 7.06 10.37 -14.95
N THR A 99 6.12 11.22 -15.33
CA THR A 99 5.58 12.29 -14.47
C THR A 99 4.08 12.10 -14.24
N PHE A 100 3.65 10.85 -14.17
CA PHE A 100 2.31 10.44 -13.75
C PHE A 100 2.37 9.85 -12.35
N TYR A 101 1.81 10.56 -11.39
CA TYR A 101 1.73 10.20 -9.97
C TYR A 101 0.32 9.71 -9.67
N ASN A 102 0.18 8.45 -9.27
CA ASN A 102 -1.12 7.80 -9.15
C ASN A 102 -1.27 6.96 -7.89
N VAL A 103 -2.52 6.72 -7.51
CA VAL A 103 -2.87 5.89 -6.34
C VAL A 103 -2.40 4.44 -6.49
N PRO A 104 -2.49 3.80 -7.69
CA PRO A 104 -1.97 2.46 -7.90
C PRO A 104 -0.52 2.22 -7.45
N SER A 105 0.36 3.19 -7.63
CA SER A 105 1.75 3.10 -7.15
C SER A 105 1.87 3.47 -5.69
N ASN A 106 1.18 4.52 -5.27
CA ASN A 106 1.39 5.18 -3.99
C ASN A 106 0.64 4.50 -2.83
N GLY A 107 -0.58 4.01 -3.05
CA GLY A 107 -1.36 3.34 -2.01
C GLY A 107 -0.65 2.09 -1.46
N PRO A 108 -0.30 1.10 -2.30
CA PRO A 108 0.43 -0.08 -1.85
C PRO A 108 1.82 0.23 -1.28
N ALA A 109 2.51 1.24 -1.85
CA ALA A 109 3.80 1.68 -1.32
C ALA A 109 3.68 2.27 0.09
N ALA A 110 2.65 3.09 0.35
CA ALA A 110 2.38 3.62 1.68
C ALA A 110 2.07 2.52 2.69
N ILE A 111 1.28 1.50 2.32
CA ILE A 111 1.03 0.31 3.14
C ILE A 111 2.35 -0.40 3.47
N MET A 112 3.18 -0.65 2.47
CA MET A 112 4.49 -1.30 2.65
C MET A 112 5.38 -0.48 3.58
N MET A 113 5.47 0.83 3.36
CA MET A 113 6.31 1.75 4.16
C MET A 113 5.85 1.82 5.61
N ALA A 114 4.54 1.90 5.87
CA ALA A 114 4.00 1.86 7.23
C ALA A 114 4.36 0.55 7.96
N ARG A 115 4.18 -0.60 7.30
CA ARG A 115 4.53 -1.93 7.84
C ARG A 115 6.02 -2.18 8.04
N THR A 116 6.87 -1.40 7.39
CA THR A 116 8.35 -1.56 7.46
C THR A 116 9.03 -0.48 8.29
N GLY A 117 8.27 0.29 9.06
CA GLY A 117 8.79 1.33 9.94
C GLY A 117 9.16 2.65 9.25
N ARG A 118 8.87 2.78 7.96
CA ARG A 118 9.11 4.02 7.19
C ARG A 118 7.89 4.93 7.24
N LEU A 119 7.43 5.21 8.48
CA LEU A 119 6.15 5.88 8.73
C LEU A 119 6.12 7.32 8.19
N GLY A 120 7.25 8.02 8.19
CA GLY A 120 7.33 9.37 7.64
C GLY A 120 6.97 9.41 6.16
N GLN A 121 7.56 8.53 5.34
CA GLN A 121 7.26 8.44 3.91
C GLN A 121 5.81 7.99 3.67
N ALA A 122 5.32 7.02 4.43
CA ALA A 122 3.93 6.56 4.33
C ALA A 122 2.94 7.71 4.56
N ARG A 123 3.19 8.53 5.57
CA ARG A 123 2.37 9.72 5.88
C ARG A 123 2.41 10.75 4.76
N THR A 124 3.60 11.11 4.27
CA THR A 124 3.75 12.05 3.15
C THR A 124 2.94 11.60 1.93
N ILE A 125 3.00 10.32 1.58
CA ILE A 125 2.24 9.77 0.45
C ILE A 125 0.74 9.88 0.68
N VAL A 126 0.24 9.49 1.85
CA VAL A 126 -1.20 9.52 2.14
C VAL A 126 -1.71 10.96 2.23
N GLU A 127 -0.96 11.86 2.80
CA GLU A 127 -1.27 13.28 2.83
C GLU A 127 -1.37 13.85 1.40
N TRP A 128 -0.38 13.55 0.54
CA TRP A 128 -0.43 13.95 -0.86
C TRP A 128 -1.66 13.42 -1.59
N ILE A 129 -2.06 12.14 -1.38
CA ILE A 129 -3.27 11.58 -1.96
C ILE A 129 -4.51 12.39 -1.52
N HIS A 130 -4.62 12.69 -0.23
CA HIS A 130 -5.77 13.42 0.29
C HIS A 130 -5.82 14.87 -0.17
N ASP A 131 -4.68 15.53 -0.28
CA ASP A 131 -4.61 16.94 -0.67
C ASP A 131 -4.87 17.16 -2.17
N ASN A 132 -4.63 16.13 -3.00
CA ASN A 132 -4.63 16.30 -4.44
C ASN A 132 -5.66 15.43 -5.19
N LEU A 133 -6.12 14.33 -4.62
CA LEU A 133 -6.88 13.31 -5.35
C LEU A 133 -8.30 13.04 -4.81
N VAL A 134 -8.74 13.75 -3.77
CA VAL A 134 -10.12 13.63 -3.28
C VAL A 134 -11.04 14.47 -4.15
N ASP A 135 -12.10 13.86 -4.67
CA ASP A 135 -13.14 14.56 -5.43
C ASP A 135 -14.18 15.27 -4.52
N ASP A 136 -15.11 16.01 -5.12
CA ASP A 136 -16.17 16.74 -4.41
C ASP A 136 -17.14 15.83 -3.63
N HIS A 137 -17.06 14.50 -3.83
CA HIS A 137 -17.88 13.49 -3.15
C HIS A 137 -17.11 12.69 -2.10
N GLY A 138 -15.82 13.00 -1.91
CA GLY A 138 -14.95 12.31 -0.96
C GLY A 138 -14.36 11.00 -1.48
N LEU A 139 -14.44 10.73 -2.80
CA LEU A 139 -13.84 9.58 -3.46
C LEU A 139 -12.44 9.90 -3.97
N ILE A 140 -11.59 8.88 -4.05
CA ILE A 140 -10.20 9.02 -4.49
C ILE A 140 -10.10 8.80 -6.00
N MET A 141 -9.62 9.82 -6.71
CA MET A 141 -9.32 9.78 -8.14
C MET A 141 -8.00 9.05 -8.42
N ASP A 142 -7.78 8.65 -9.67
CA ASP A 142 -6.62 7.83 -10.06
C ASP A 142 -5.28 8.52 -9.85
N GLY A 143 -5.11 9.76 -10.32
CA GLY A 143 -3.81 10.44 -10.18
C GLY A 143 -3.70 11.78 -10.92
N ILE A 144 -2.45 12.26 -11.01
CA ILE A 144 -2.09 13.52 -11.68
C ILE A 144 -0.96 13.26 -12.68
N ARG A 145 -1.15 13.73 -13.93
CA ARG A 145 -0.09 13.80 -14.95
C ARG A 145 0.48 15.20 -14.99
N MET A 146 1.80 15.32 -14.84
CA MET A 146 2.46 16.60 -15.08
C MET A 146 2.65 16.78 -16.58
N ARG A 147 2.06 17.82 -17.15
CA ARG A 147 2.16 18.17 -18.57
C ARG A 147 2.91 19.47 -18.73
N MET A 148 3.32 19.81 -19.95
CA MET A 148 3.95 21.09 -20.27
C MET A 148 3.08 22.31 -19.87
N HIS A 149 1.76 22.13 -19.84
CA HIS A 149 0.79 23.19 -19.51
C HIS A 149 0.36 23.15 -18.04
N GLY A 150 0.96 22.34 -17.21
CA GLY A 150 0.63 22.18 -15.81
C GLY A 150 0.07 20.79 -15.47
N PRO A 151 -0.40 20.58 -14.23
CA PRO A 151 -0.95 19.30 -13.78
C PRO A 151 -2.32 19.00 -14.44
N GLU A 152 -2.46 17.79 -14.93
CA GLU A 152 -3.69 17.22 -15.48
C GLU A 152 -4.22 16.15 -14.54
N LEU A 153 -5.39 16.38 -13.95
CA LEU A 153 -6.03 15.45 -13.04
C LEU A 153 -6.70 14.31 -13.80
N VAL A 154 -6.36 13.07 -13.50
CA VAL A 154 -6.99 11.86 -14.00
C VAL A 154 -8.11 11.47 -13.04
N ARG A 155 -9.35 11.79 -13.42
CA ARG A 155 -10.56 11.74 -12.58
C ARG A 155 -11.22 10.36 -12.52
N ASP A 156 -10.59 9.32 -13.08
CA ASP A 156 -11.14 7.97 -13.05
C ASP A 156 -11.28 7.47 -11.60
N LEU A 157 -12.44 6.90 -11.29
CA LEU A 157 -12.77 6.39 -9.97
C LEU A 157 -12.75 4.86 -10.00
N HIS A 158 -11.73 4.29 -9.37
CA HIS A 158 -11.58 2.84 -9.27
C HIS A 158 -11.83 2.36 -7.84
N PRO A 159 -12.64 1.29 -7.61
CA PRO A 159 -12.83 0.70 -6.28
C PRO A 159 -11.49 0.32 -5.62
N TYR A 160 -10.53 -0.12 -6.43
CA TYR A 160 -9.18 -0.43 -6.03
C TYR A 160 -8.46 0.78 -5.39
N CYS A 161 -8.55 1.98 -5.97
CA CYS A 161 -7.94 3.19 -5.41
C CYS A 161 -8.51 3.53 -4.03
N GLN A 162 -9.83 3.33 -3.85
CA GLN A 162 -10.48 3.51 -2.55
C GLN A 162 -9.91 2.52 -1.53
N GLY A 163 -9.85 1.24 -1.90
CA GLY A 163 -9.39 0.17 -1.01
C GLY A 163 -7.94 0.33 -0.55
N VAL A 164 -7.01 0.66 -1.45
CA VAL A 164 -5.60 0.83 -1.06
C VAL A 164 -5.37 2.10 -0.24
N THR A 165 -6.15 3.17 -0.48
CA THR A 165 -6.09 4.39 0.34
C THR A 165 -6.65 4.14 1.74
N LEU A 166 -7.76 3.39 1.87
CA LEU A 166 -8.26 2.93 3.17
C LEU A 166 -7.20 2.12 3.92
N GLY A 167 -6.59 1.14 3.22
CA GLY A 167 -5.52 0.30 3.79
C GLY A 167 -4.32 1.10 4.25
N ALA A 168 -3.87 2.08 3.47
CA ALA A 168 -2.74 2.92 3.83
C ALA A 168 -3.01 3.78 5.09
N ASN A 169 -4.18 4.42 5.17
CA ASN A 169 -4.58 5.16 6.38
C ASN A 169 -4.67 4.24 7.60
N LEU A 170 -5.22 3.03 7.44
CA LEU A 170 -5.32 2.05 8.53
C LEU A 170 -3.95 1.63 9.05
N GLU A 171 -3.01 1.27 8.16
CA GLU A 171 -1.67 0.85 8.56
C GLU A 171 -0.90 1.96 9.27
N ILE A 172 -1.06 3.21 8.83
CA ILE A 172 -0.46 4.38 9.50
C ILE A 172 -1.07 4.56 10.90
N ALA A 173 -2.41 4.50 11.02
CA ALA A 173 -3.07 4.62 12.31
C ALA A 173 -2.64 3.53 13.29
N LEU A 174 -2.54 2.28 12.83
CA LEU A 174 -2.06 1.15 13.64
C LEU A 174 -0.60 1.34 14.07
N ALA A 175 0.28 1.77 13.15
CA ALA A 175 1.68 2.00 13.46
C ALA A 175 1.86 3.13 14.50
N LEU A 176 1.11 4.22 14.37
CA LEU A 176 1.11 5.31 15.35
C LEU A 176 0.64 4.86 16.73
N ARG A 177 -0.42 4.07 16.79
CA ARG A 177 -0.92 3.51 18.05
C ARG A 177 0.11 2.57 18.69
N THR A 178 0.73 1.69 17.90
CA THR A 178 1.78 0.79 18.42
C THR A 178 2.97 1.57 18.96
N GLN A 179 3.41 2.63 18.28
CA GLN A 179 4.50 3.49 18.77
C GLN A 179 4.14 4.19 20.10
N ALA A 180 2.86 4.47 20.31
CA ALA A 180 2.35 5.05 21.54
C ALA A 180 2.08 4.03 22.67
N GLY A 181 2.43 2.76 22.50
CA GLY A 181 2.29 1.72 23.51
C GLY A 181 0.95 1.00 23.53
N PHE A 182 0.08 1.22 22.54
CA PHE A 182 -1.18 0.49 22.40
C PHE A 182 -0.96 -0.83 21.65
N GLU A 183 -0.86 -1.94 22.35
CA GLU A 183 -0.68 -3.25 21.74
C GLU A 183 -2.01 -3.91 21.27
N HIS A 184 -3.15 -3.53 21.85
CA HIS A 184 -4.46 -4.10 21.53
C HIS A 184 -5.52 -3.03 21.21
N ALA A 185 -6.39 -3.33 20.25
CA ALA A 185 -7.46 -2.41 19.81
C ALA A 185 -8.53 -2.14 20.88
N ASP A 186 -8.63 -3.02 21.88
CA ASP A 186 -9.71 -3.05 22.88
C ASP A 186 -9.35 -2.32 24.18
N GLU A 187 -8.11 -1.89 24.38
CA GLU A 187 -7.69 -1.13 25.56
C GLU A 187 -7.98 0.37 25.44
N ILE A 188 -9.27 0.72 25.28
CA ILE A 188 -9.70 2.11 25.23
C ILE A 188 -9.91 2.70 26.64
N ASP A 189 -9.98 1.86 27.68
CA ASP A 189 -10.29 2.27 29.05
C ASP A 189 -9.08 2.52 29.99
N GLY A 190 -7.86 2.27 29.53
CA GLY A 190 -6.64 2.64 30.27
C GLY A 190 -6.13 3.99 29.79
N VAL A 191 -5.81 4.89 30.72
CA VAL A 191 -5.26 6.25 30.50
C VAL A 191 -4.23 6.26 29.36
N ALA A 192 -4.76 6.29 28.13
CA ALA A 192 -3.97 6.46 26.93
C ALA A 192 -3.44 7.89 26.92
N ASP A 193 -2.18 8.06 26.58
CA ASP A 193 -1.66 9.39 26.30
C ASP A 193 -2.57 10.07 25.26
N ALA A 194 -3.32 11.08 25.68
CA ALA A 194 -4.28 11.79 24.84
C ALA A 194 -3.63 12.32 23.56
N GLU A 195 -2.34 12.59 23.60
CA GLU A 195 -1.51 13.05 22.50
C GLU A 195 -1.33 11.95 21.42
N ALA A 196 -1.21 10.68 21.82
CA ALA A 196 -1.05 9.56 20.89
C ALA A 196 -2.35 9.19 20.17
N VAL A 197 -3.49 9.34 20.85
CA VAL A 197 -4.83 9.21 20.23
C VAL A 197 -5.02 10.32 19.20
N ASP A 198 -4.57 11.51 19.48
CA ASP A 198 -4.73 12.67 18.59
C ASP A 198 -3.95 12.51 17.28
N VAL A 199 -2.72 11.96 17.31
CA VAL A 199 -1.89 11.76 16.10
C VAL A 199 -2.48 10.73 15.12
N ALA A 200 -3.22 9.73 15.59
CA ALA A 200 -3.88 8.73 14.76
C ALA A 200 -5.25 9.17 14.24
N MET A 201 -5.91 10.10 14.93
CA MET A 201 -7.28 10.55 14.63
C MET A 201 -7.47 11.09 13.20
N PRO A 202 -6.57 11.86 12.60
CA PRO A 202 -6.73 12.32 11.22
C PRO A 202 -6.91 11.14 10.25
N TYR A 203 -6.14 10.07 10.40
CA TYR A 203 -6.20 8.88 9.54
C TYR A 203 -7.50 8.10 9.76
N ILE A 204 -7.95 7.97 11.02
CA ILE A 204 -9.24 7.33 11.35
C ILE A 204 -10.40 8.14 10.77
N THR A 205 -10.35 9.45 10.83
CA THR A 205 -11.37 10.33 10.24
C THR A 205 -11.41 10.17 8.72
N ARG A 206 -10.27 10.14 8.04
CA ARG A 206 -10.17 9.90 6.60
C ARG A 206 -10.76 8.53 6.20
N ILE A 207 -10.48 7.48 6.99
CA ILE A 207 -11.10 6.16 6.79
C ILE A 207 -12.62 6.24 6.85
N ARG A 208 -13.17 6.86 7.90
CA ARG A 208 -14.64 6.98 8.07
C ARG A 208 -15.29 7.76 6.92
N SER A 209 -14.69 8.87 6.53
CA SER A 209 -15.19 9.71 5.43
C SER A 209 -15.16 8.94 4.10
N LEU A 210 -14.08 8.23 3.80
CA LEU A 210 -13.95 7.47 2.57
C LEU A 210 -14.90 6.27 2.54
N VAL A 211 -15.06 5.54 3.65
CA VAL A 211 -16.06 4.46 3.77
C VAL A 211 -17.47 4.98 3.51
N GLN A 212 -17.83 6.13 4.07
CA GLN A 212 -19.13 6.76 3.85
C GLN A 212 -19.33 7.15 2.38
N ALA A 213 -18.32 7.74 1.74
CA ALA A 213 -18.37 8.11 0.32
C ALA A 213 -18.54 6.88 -0.58
N VAL A 214 -17.77 5.81 -0.34
CA VAL A 214 -17.86 4.54 -1.08
C VAL A 214 -19.25 3.90 -0.89
N ALA A 215 -19.74 3.81 0.34
CA ALA A 215 -21.05 3.24 0.63
C ALA A 215 -22.19 4.02 -0.04
N THR A 216 -22.06 5.34 -0.14
CA THR A 216 -23.10 6.19 -0.72
C THR A 216 -23.06 6.24 -2.25
N ARG A 217 -21.87 6.15 -2.87
CA ARG A 217 -21.67 6.47 -4.29
C ARG A 217 -21.25 5.28 -5.17
N MET A 218 -20.63 4.25 -4.57
CA MET A 218 -20.09 3.10 -5.32
C MET A 218 -20.77 1.78 -4.96
N ALA A 219 -21.43 1.68 -3.80
CA ALA A 219 -22.18 0.48 -3.45
C ALA A 219 -23.46 0.41 -4.29
N THR A 220 -23.65 -0.70 -4.97
CA THR A 220 -24.92 -0.99 -5.67
C THR A 220 -26.00 -1.24 -4.62
N PRO A 221 -27.18 -0.63 -4.70
CA PRO A 221 -28.31 -1.03 -3.85
C PRO A 221 -28.58 -2.53 -4.00
N ALA A 222 -28.73 -3.23 -2.89
CA ALA A 222 -29.08 -4.65 -2.90
C ALA A 222 -30.51 -4.86 -3.43
#